data_17a446261f102383823e0451a7731fcd
#
_entry.id   17a446261f102383823e0451a7731fcd
#
_cell.length_a   1.000
_cell.length_b   1.000
_cell.length_c   1.000
_cell.angle_alpha   90.00
_cell.angle_beta   90.00
_cell.angle_gamma   90.00
#
_symmetry.space_group_name_H-M   'P 1'
#
loop_
_entity.id
_entity.type
_entity.pdbx_description
1 polymer ?
#
loop_
_entity_poly.entity_id
_entity_poly.type
_entity_poly.pdbx_seq_one_letter_code
_entity_poly.pdbx_strand_id
1 'polypeptide(L)'
;MKLFAELYLDEDVSALMATLLRARGFAVLTAHEAGMLAQDDPAQLSYAVQLERCIVTHNRVHFERLHAGYLRSGREHCGIIVAARRNHYELARRLGVLLNSLTADEIRNQLLYI
;
A
#
# COMPACT_ATOMS: atom_id res chain seq x y z
N MET A 1 14.89 -9.14 8.32
CA MET A 1 14.40 -7.74 8.34
C MET A 1 14.32 -7.20 6.93
N LYS A 2 13.22 -6.58 6.56
CA LYS A 2 13.07 -5.92 5.26
C LYS A 2 13.60 -4.50 5.35
N LEU A 3 14.51 -4.14 4.45
CA LEU A 3 14.96 -2.74 4.36
C LEU A 3 13.87 -1.89 3.70
N PHE A 4 13.41 -2.31 2.52
CA PHE A 4 12.36 -1.60 1.79
C PHE A 4 11.00 -2.26 2.04
N ALA A 5 9.95 -1.44 2.12
CA ALA A 5 8.60 -1.95 2.22
C ALA A 5 8.25 -2.72 0.94
N GLU A 6 7.59 -3.86 1.12
CA GLU A 6 6.92 -4.57 0.02
C GLU A 6 5.50 -4.06 -0.08
N LEU A 7 4.98 -3.99 -1.30
CA LEU A 7 3.69 -3.36 -1.57
C LEU A 7 2.59 -4.37 -1.88
N TYR A 8 1.38 -4.01 -1.47
CA TYR A 8 0.14 -4.64 -1.91
C TYR A 8 -0.73 -3.55 -2.54
N LEU A 9 -1.08 -3.70 -3.81
CA LEU A 9 -1.91 -2.72 -4.51
C LEU A 9 -3.38 -3.11 -4.41
N ASP A 10 -4.18 -2.21 -3.85
CA ASP A 10 -5.63 -2.35 -3.80
C ASP A 10 -6.22 -2.49 -5.22
N GLU A 11 -7.39 -3.11 -5.34
CA GLU A 11 -7.94 -3.47 -6.67
C GLU A 11 -8.19 -2.26 -7.59
N ASP A 12 -8.43 -1.07 -7.05
CA ASP A 12 -8.63 0.14 -7.83
C ASP A 12 -7.33 0.76 -8.36
N VAL A 13 -6.19 0.29 -7.89
CA VAL A 13 -4.90 0.75 -8.38
C VAL A 13 -4.55 0.01 -9.65
N SER A 14 -4.22 0.76 -10.72
CA SER A 14 -3.93 0.17 -12.03
C SER A 14 -2.83 -0.88 -11.97
N ALA A 15 -3.03 -1.99 -12.69
CA ALA A 15 -2.02 -3.04 -12.83
C ALA A 15 -0.71 -2.53 -13.45
N LEU A 16 -0.77 -1.48 -14.25
CA LEU A 16 0.43 -0.84 -14.80
C LEU A 16 1.36 -0.35 -13.69
N MET A 17 0.81 0.04 -12.56
CA MET A 17 1.62 0.46 -11.41
C MET A 17 2.53 -0.67 -10.92
N ALA A 18 2.03 -1.91 -10.90
CA ALA A 18 2.86 -3.06 -10.52
C ALA A 18 4.05 -3.22 -11.48
N THR A 19 3.79 -3.12 -12.78
CA THR A 19 4.83 -3.21 -13.81
C THR A 19 5.90 -2.13 -13.61
N LEU A 20 5.47 -0.88 -13.43
CA LEU A 20 6.39 0.27 -13.29
C LEU A 20 7.22 0.18 -12.01
N LEU A 21 6.60 -0.24 -10.90
CA LEU A 21 7.30 -0.35 -9.63
C LEU A 21 8.25 -1.55 -9.61
N ARG A 22 7.87 -2.68 -10.20
CA ARG A 22 8.75 -3.84 -10.35
C ARG A 22 9.99 -3.49 -11.18
N ALA A 23 9.80 -2.69 -12.24
CA ALA A 23 10.92 -2.20 -13.05
C ALA A 23 11.90 -1.34 -12.25
N ARG A 24 11.45 -0.73 -11.17
CA ARG A 24 12.29 0.04 -10.22
C ARG A 24 12.90 -0.81 -9.12
N GLY A 25 12.62 -2.12 -9.11
CA GLY A 25 13.19 -3.06 -8.15
C GLY A 25 12.33 -3.30 -6.91
N PHE A 26 11.11 -2.82 -6.86
CA PHE A 26 10.23 -3.02 -5.70
C PHE A 26 9.44 -4.32 -5.81
N ALA A 27 9.23 -4.97 -4.66
CA ALA A 27 8.36 -6.13 -4.56
C ALA A 27 6.91 -5.67 -4.48
N VAL A 28 6.08 -6.11 -5.41
CA VAL A 28 4.69 -5.67 -5.53
C VAL A 28 3.80 -6.88 -5.78
N LEU A 29 2.68 -6.94 -5.04
CA LEU A 29 1.60 -7.90 -5.27
C LEU A 29 0.33 -7.10 -5.50
N THR A 30 -0.46 -7.46 -6.52
CA THR A 30 -1.76 -6.82 -6.74
C THR A 30 -2.89 -7.65 -6.14
N ALA A 31 -4.01 -6.99 -5.82
CA ALA A 31 -5.22 -7.68 -5.35
C ALA A 31 -5.70 -8.70 -6.38
N HIS A 32 -5.58 -8.40 -7.67
CA HIS A 32 -5.92 -9.34 -8.74
C HIS A 32 -5.07 -10.61 -8.67
N GLU A 33 -3.75 -10.47 -8.60
CA GLU A 33 -2.83 -11.60 -8.49
C GLU A 33 -3.08 -12.44 -7.24
N ALA A 34 -3.50 -11.79 -6.16
CA ALA A 34 -3.75 -12.45 -4.88
C ALA A 34 -5.11 -13.14 -4.80
N GLY A 35 -5.96 -12.99 -5.81
CA GLY A 35 -7.32 -13.53 -5.78
C GLY A 35 -8.24 -12.78 -4.81
N MET A 36 -7.95 -11.52 -4.54
CA MET A 36 -8.66 -10.70 -3.55
C MET A 36 -9.63 -9.68 -4.16
N LEU A 37 -9.96 -9.82 -5.44
CA LEU A 37 -10.93 -8.93 -6.08
C LEU A 37 -12.29 -9.02 -5.39
N ALA A 38 -13.01 -7.91 -5.35
CA ALA A 38 -14.33 -7.76 -4.75
C ALA A 38 -14.37 -7.96 -3.22
N GLN A 39 -13.23 -8.08 -2.56
CA GLN A 39 -13.17 -8.03 -1.11
C GLN A 39 -13.27 -6.58 -0.64
N ASP A 40 -13.88 -6.36 0.54
CA ASP A 40 -14.03 -5.02 1.09
C ASP A 40 -12.69 -4.46 1.61
N ASP A 41 -12.67 -3.16 1.91
CA ASP A 41 -11.45 -2.48 2.34
C ASP A 41 -10.86 -3.05 3.64
N PRO A 42 -11.67 -3.39 4.67
CA PRO A 42 -11.11 -4.05 5.86
C PRO A 42 -10.42 -5.38 5.54
N ALA A 43 -10.98 -6.18 4.64
CA ALA A 43 -10.38 -7.44 4.23
C ALA A 43 -9.09 -7.21 3.46
N GLN A 44 -9.04 -6.21 2.58
CA GLN A 44 -7.83 -5.86 1.84
C GLN A 44 -6.69 -5.45 2.79
N LEU A 45 -6.99 -4.60 3.76
CA LEU A 45 -5.98 -4.18 4.74
C LEU A 45 -5.51 -5.36 5.60
N SER A 46 -6.43 -6.17 6.08
CA SER A 46 -6.10 -7.36 6.89
C SER A 46 -5.20 -8.32 6.11
N TYR A 47 -5.47 -8.51 4.82
CA TYR A 47 -4.66 -9.36 3.97
C TYR A 47 -3.24 -8.79 3.81
N ALA A 48 -3.12 -7.49 3.57
CA ALA A 48 -1.81 -6.83 3.49
C ALA A 48 -1.02 -7.00 4.79
N VAL A 49 -1.68 -6.89 5.93
CA VAL A 49 -1.06 -7.11 7.24
C VAL A 49 -0.53 -8.55 7.37
N GLN A 50 -1.31 -9.55 6.96
CA GLN A 50 -0.89 -10.94 6.98
C GLN A 50 0.38 -11.18 6.16
N LEU A 51 0.51 -10.49 5.03
CA LEU A 51 1.65 -10.59 4.14
C LEU A 51 2.80 -9.66 4.55
N GLU A 52 2.62 -8.87 5.60
CA GLU A 52 3.58 -7.84 6.01
C GLU A 52 3.91 -6.87 4.89
N ARG A 53 2.87 -6.44 4.16
CA ARG A 53 2.99 -5.50 3.03
C ARG A 53 2.31 -4.17 3.33
N CYS A 54 2.89 -3.10 2.81
CA CYS A 54 2.27 -1.78 2.80
C CYS A 54 1.22 -1.73 1.71
N ILE A 55 -0.01 -1.31 2.05
CA ILE A 55 -1.08 -1.19 1.06
C ILE A 55 -1.07 0.19 0.40
N VAL A 56 -1.24 0.20 -0.92
CA VAL A 56 -1.43 1.43 -1.71
C VAL A 56 -2.86 1.44 -2.20
N THR A 57 -3.56 2.54 -1.96
CA THR A 57 -4.99 2.68 -2.28
C THR A 57 -5.30 4.09 -2.78
N HIS A 58 -6.38 4.24 -3.54
CA HIS A 58 -6.95 5.54 -3.89
C HIS A 58 -8.10 5.94 -2.95
N ASN A 59 -8.52 5.06 -2.07
CA ASN A 59 -9.73 5.24 -1.25
C ASN A 59 -9.41 5.91 0.09
N ARG A 60 -9.19 7.22 0.05
CA ARG A 60 -8.72 8.01 1.20
C ARG A 60 -9.62 7.88 2.42
N VAL A 61 -10.92 8.10 2.27
CA VAL A 61 -11.84 8.20 3.41
C VAL A 61 -11.94 6.87 4.17
N HIS A 62 -12.10 5.77 3.44
CA HIS A 62 -12.21 4.45 4.05
C HIS A 62 -10.93 4.04 4.77
N PHE A 63 -9.77 4.28 4.16
CA PHE A 63 -8.49 3.88 4.76
C PHE A 63 -8.07 4.80 5.90
N GLU A 64 -8.46 6.07 5.90
CA GLU A 64 -8.31 6.93 7.09
C GLU A 64 -9.08 6.36 8.28
N ARG A 65 -10.31 5.90 8.06
CA ARG A 65 -11.14 5.27 9.10
C ARG A 65 -10.54 3.96 9.60
N LEU A 66 -10.04 3.13 8.68
CA LEU A 66 -9.41 1.86 9.04
C LEU A 66 -8.14 2.11 9.87
N HIS A 67 -7.31 3.06 9.46
CA HIS A 67 -6.12 3.45 10.22
C HIS A 67 -6.47 3.89 11.63
N ALA A 68 -7.44 4.78 11.78
CA ALA A 68 -7.91 5.23 13.08
C ALA A 68 -8.44 4.06 13.93
N GLY A 69 -9.16 3.12 13.31
CA GLY A 69 -9.66 1.91 13.98
C GLY A 69 -8.55 1.01 14.48
N TYR A 70 -7.50 0.84 13.70
CA TYR A 70 -6.31 0.07 14.12
C TYR A 70 -5.63 0.71 15.32
N LEU A 71 -5.44 2.05 15.28
CA LEU A 71 -4.84 2.77 16.40
C LEU A 71 -5.65 2.60 17.68
N ARG A 72 -6.99 2.76 17.60
CA ARG A 72 -7.85 2.64 18.79
C ARG A 72 -7.86 1.23 19.37
N SER A 73 -7.73 0.21 18.54
CA SER A 73 -7.79 -1.19 18.99
C SER A 73 -6.42 -1.78 19.31
N GLY A 74 -5.34 -1.01 19.15
CA GLY A 74 -3.98 -1.49 19.38
C GLY A 74 -3.49 -2.47 18.31
N ARG A 75 -4.16 -2.55 17.15
CA ARG A 75 -3.70 -3.39 16.05
C ARG A 75 -2.64 -2.66 15.23
N GLU A 76 -1.74 -3.43 14.66
CA GLU A 76 -0.67 -2.91 13.82
C GLU A 76 -0.93 -3.21 12.35
N HIS A 77 -0.45 -2.32 11.48
CA HIS A 77 -0.38 -2.57 10.03
C HIS A 77 1.00 -2.18 9.51
N CYS A 78 1.29 -2.57 8.29
CA CYS A 78 2.62 -2.37 7.70
C CYS A 78 2.71 -1.10 6.84
N GLY A 79 1.78 -0.19 7.04
CA GLY A 79 1.71 1.09 6.33
C GLY A 79 0.54 1.16 5.37
N ILE A 80 -0.03 2.35 5.26
CA ILE A 80 -1.09 2.67 4.31
C ILE A 80 -0.63 3.90 3.53
N ILE A 81 -0.57 3.78 2.20
CA ILE A 81 -0.26 4.90 1.32
C ILE A 81 -1.52 5.24 0.55
N VAL A 82 -2.08 6.41 0.82
CA VAL A 82 -3.22 6.94 0.08
C VAL A 82 -2.68 7.76 -1.08
N ALA A 83 -2.91 7.27 -2.29
CA ALA A 83 -2.42 7.89 -3.51
C ALA A 83 -3.54 8.66 -4.20
N ALA A 84 -3.32 9.95 -4.48
CA ALA A 84 -4.20 10.68 -5.38
C ALA A 84 -4.10 10.08 -6.79
N ARG A 85 -5.21 10.13 -7.55
CA ARG A 85 -5.19 9.65 -8.93
C ARG A 85 -4.35 10.60 -9.77
N ARG A 86 -3.28 10.08 -10.35
CA ARG A 86 -2.32 10.82 -11.15
C ARG A 86 -1.95 10.01 -12.39
N ASN A 87 -1.20 10.63 -13.29
CA ASN A 87 -0.52 9.90 -14.34
C ASN A 87 0.30 8.75 -13.72
N HIS A 88 0.23 7.57 -14.30
CA HIS A 88 0.84 6.36 -13.74
C HIS A 88 2.36 6.48 -13.57
N TYR A 89 3.04 7.11 -14.52
CA TYR A 89 4.49 7.29 -14.45
C TYR A 89 4.87 8.24 -13.31
N GLU A 90 4.12 9.31 -13.14
CA GLU A 90 4.33 10.27 -12.05
C GLU A 90 4.05 9.63 -10.69
N LEU A 91 2.98 8.82 -10.59
CA LEU A 91 2.66 8.12 -9.37
C LEU A 91 3.75 7.10 -9.01
N ALA A 92 4.24 6.34 -10.00
CA ALA A 92 5.34 5.39 -9.79
C ALA A 92 6.60 6.09 -9.32
N ARG A 93 6.91 7.28 -9.89
CA ARG A 93 8.05 8.08 -9.47
C ARG A 93 7.92 8.52 -8.01
N ARG A 94 6.75 9.03 -7.61
CA ARG A 94 6.48 9.47 -6.23
C ARG A 94 6.56 8.33 -5.24
N LEU A 95 5.98 7.18 -5.59
CA LEU A 95 6.09 5.97 -4.76
C LEU A 95 7.54 5.54 -4.62
N GLY A 96 8.30 5.54 -5.71
CA GLY A 96 9.71 5.18 -5.69
C GLY A 96 10.53 6.08 -4.78
N VAL A 97 10.30 7.40 -4.83
CA VAL A 97 10.97 8.35 -3.93
C VAL A 97 10.63 8.06 -2.48
N LEU A 98 9.34 7.86 -2.18
CA LEU A 98 8.90 7.58 -0.82
C LEU A 98 9.52 6.29 -0.28
N LEU A 99 9.47 5.22 -1.08
CA LEU A 99 9.95 3.89 -0.67
C LEU A 99 11.48 3.86 -0.52
N ASN A 100 12.21 4.69 -1.26
CA ASN A 100 13.65 4.82 -1.09
C ASN A 100 14.02 5.74 0.09
N SER A 101 13.10 6.55 0.55
CA SER A 101 13.33 7.52 1.64
C SER A 101 13.04 6.95 3.01
N LEU A 102 12.16 5.94 3.09
CA LEU A 102 11.71 5.36 4.36
C LEU A 102 11.92 3.85 4.35
N THR A 103 12.38 3.31 5.46
CA THR A 103 12.49 1.85 5.63
C THR A 103 11.10 1.24 5.88
N ALA A 104 11.00 -0.09 5.76
CA ALA A 104 9.78 -0.81 6.09
C ALA A 104 9.34 -0.54 7.53
N ASP A 105 10.30 -0.48 8.47
CA ASP A 105 9.99 -0.20 9.88
C ASP A 105 9.47 1.23 10.08
N GLU A 106 10.00 2.19 9.34
CA GLU A 106 9.55 3.59 9.42
C GLU A 106 8.14 3.79 8.85
N ILE A 107 7.75 2.99 7.85
CA ILE A 107 6.42 3.04 7.24
C ILE A 107 5.38 2.33 8.11
N ARG A 108 5.80 1.40 8.94
CA ARG A 108 4.91 0.62 9.80
C ARG A 108 4.02 1.52 10.64
N ASN A 109 2.73 1.23 10.65
CA ASN A 109 1.70 1.99 11.39
C ASN A 109 1.53 3.44 10.93
N GLN A 110 2.05 3.80 9.76
CA GLN A 110 1.91 5.13 9.20
C GLN A 110 0.80 5.20 8.16
N LEU A 111 0.14 6.34 8.09
CA LEU A 111 -0.78 6.70 7.02
C LEU A 111 -0.13 7.84 6.24
N LEU A 112 0.25 7.58 5.00
CA LEU A 112 1.02 8.51 4.17
C LEU A 112 0.21 8.87 2.93
N TYR A 113 0.45 10.07 2.42
CA TYR A 113 -0.24 10.60 1.23
C TYR A 113 0.76 10.97 0.15
N ILE A 114 0.41 10.63 -1.08
CA ILE A 114 1.19 11.03 -2.25
C ILE A 114 0.31 11.50 -3.40
#